data_ec25fdb84c1c1801a10c83a64f6dc6cd
#
_entry.id   ec25fdb84c1c1801a10c83a64f6dc6cd
#
_cell.length_a   1.000
_cell.length_b   1.000
_cell.length_c   1.000
_cell.angle_alpha   90.00
_cell.angle_beta   90.00
_cell.angle_gamma   90.00
#
_symmetry.space_group_name_H-M   'P 1'
#
loop_
_entity.id
_entity.type
_entity.pdbx_description
1 polymer ?
#
loop_
_entity_poly.entity_id
_entity_poly.type
_entity_poly.pdbx_seq_one_letter_code
_entity_poly.pdbx_strand_id
1 'polypeptide(L)'
;MKKLIFFCLPFLLNSQNVSIGNWSNYLAYNSASNVVEAENKIYCVANKSLFYVDKYSKLVTRMSKINGLSDVNVSKISYSEKNKTLIVIYENCNIDLITTDEVYNISDIKRKEIIGEKKINNISVIENSAYLSCSFGLVLLDLIKKEIGDTYRIGTNGFFNKINGCAVKQDTIFAATSNGIYFADINSSALFDYNNWNVYKSSSGVYYDVICSEHKLLIDSSSFINSIGFYNNLFFSVYDTIIYVYNDFLELEYTITPPELNNIKDCYYSIDAHVWIADSVGGLIKLIGEEGYETFMPEGPISNDIYSLKYLEENLYVCHGGHYNFGLNYLNKTGVSIMQQNYYWKNEDYYRLGWAWDIVSVAVLNGKEYYASWYDGIPVLNGDILEDRWRWLKEYGYNNTNGALDTSYVANNRIRISDLKVDKNGNLWGLNSEVNNPLFVKTINDEW
;
A
#
# COMPACT_ATOMS: atom_id res chain seq x y z
N MET A 1 1.80 -63.81 -27.33
CA MET A 1 1.07 -62.93 -26.39
C MET A 1 1.83 -61.58 -26.23
N LYS A 2 1.40 -60.53 -26.92
CA LYS A 2 1.99 -59.17 -26.78
C LYS A 2 1.29 -58.50 -25.62
N LYS A 3 2.03 -58.15 -24.56
CA LYS A 3 1.51 -57.33 -23.43
C LYS A 3 1.45 -55.88 -23.86
N LEU A 4 0.25 -55.32 -23.92
CA LEU A 4 0.00 -53.91 -24.12
C LEU A 4 0.18 -53.23 -22.76
N ILE A 5 1.20 -52.37 -22.61
CA ILE A 5 1.40 -51.52 -21.42
C ILE A 5 0.63 -50.24 -21.67
N PHE A 6 -0.46 -50.03 -20.91
CA PHE A 6 -1.18 -48.76 -20.86
C PHE A 6 -0.38 -47.76 -19.99
N PHE A 7 0.17 -46.77 -20.62
CA PHE A 7 0.75 -45.61 -19.92
C PHE A 7 -0.42 -44.66 -19.54
N CYS A 8 -0.88 -44.69 -18.29
CA CYS A 8 -1.72 -43.62 -17.75
C CYS A 8 -0.83 -42.42 -17.49
N LEU A 9 -0.87 -41.40 -18.37
CA LEU A 9 -0.41 -40.05 -18.06
C LEU A 9 -1.36 -39.48 -17.02
N PRO A 10 -0.87 -39.02 -15.83
CA PRO A 10 -1.70 -38.24 -14.93
C PRO A 10 -1.95 -36.90 -15.60
N PHE A 11 -3.18 -36.65 -16.01
CA PHE A 11 -3.63 -35.30 -16.23
C PHE A 11 -3.51 -34.55 -14.90
N LEU A 12 -2.54 -33.65 -14.79
CA LEU A 12 -2.52 -32.64 -13.77
C LEU A 12 -3.73 -31.73 -14.06
N LEU A 13 -4.87 -32.04 -13.46
CA LEU A 13 -5.98 -31.13 -13.33
C LEU A 13 -5.46 -29.98 -12.46
N ASN A 14 -5.19 -28.83 -13.07
CA ASN A 14 -5.05 -27.59 -12.35
C ASN A 14 -6.38 -27.36 -11.61
N SER A 15 -6.40 -27.71 -10.33
CA SER A 15 -7.50 -27.41 -9.43
C SER A 15 -7.69 -25.89 -9.44
N GLN A 16 -8.91 -25.43 -9.60
CA GLN A 16 -9.27 -24.04 -9.41
C GLN A 16 -8.75 -23.59 -8.03
N ASN A 17 -7.98 -22.51 -7.99
CA ASN A 17 -7.42 -21.98 -6.73
C ASN A 17 -8.48 -21.54 -5.72
N VAL A 18 -9.74 -21.41 -6.15
CA VAL A 18 -10.88 -21.04 -5.31
C VAL A 18 -11.99 -22.08 -5.52
N SER A 19 -12.36 -22.78 -4.44
CA SER A 19 -13.48 -23.72 -4.47
C SER A 19 -14.80 -22.96 -4.64
N ILE A 20 -15.79 -23.57 -5.30
CA ILE A 20 -17.13 -22.99 -5.44
C ILE A 20 -17.70 -22.68 -4.04
N GLY A 21 -18.15 -21.43 -3.83
CA GLY A 21 -18.68 -20.96 -2.54
C GLY A 21 -17.65 -20.32 -1.61
N ASN A 22 -16.37 -20.34 -1.95
CA ASN A 22 -15.33 -19.62 -1.22
C ASN A 22 -15.14 -18.22 -1.80
N TRP A 23 -14.78 -17.28 -0.92
CA TRP A 23 -14.41 -15.92 -1.30
C TRP A 23 -12.90 -15.79 -1.39
N SER A 24 -12.43 -15.07 -2.39
CA SER A 24 -11.06 -14.59 -2.48
C SER A 24 -11.05 -13.08 -2.63
N ASN A 25 -10.02 -12.43 -2.11
CA ASN A 25 -9.79 -11.03 -2.34
C ASN A 25 -8.51 -10.82 -3.14
N TYR A 26 -8.53 -9.80 -3.97
CA TYR A 26 -7.38 -9.34 -4.73
C TYR A 26 -7.24 -7.84 -4.47
N LEU A 27 -6.22 -7.50 -3.67
CA LEU A 27 -5.90 -6.13 -3.29
C LEU A 27 -4.61 -5.70 -4.00
N ALA A 28 -4.41 -4.40 -4.11
CA ALA A 28 -3.14 -3.85 -4.56
C ALA A 28 -2.09 -3.98 -3.46
N TYR A 29 -0.85 -4.34 -3.82
CA TYR A 29 0.26 -4.51 -2.87
C TYR A 29 1.54 -3.78 -3.32
N ASN A 30 1.48 -2.94 -4.34
CA ASN A 30 2.62 -2.28 -4.95
C ASN A 30 3.16 -1.07 -4.18
N SER A 31 2.42 -0.52 -3.22
CA SER A 31 2.85 0.66 -2.46
C SER A 31 3.10 0.28 -1.01
N ALA A 32 4.31 -0.17 -0.71
CA ALA A 32 4.71 -0.56 0.64
C ALA A 32 5.00 0.67 1.52
N SER A 33 4.70 0.57 2.79
CA SER A 33 4.79 1.68 3.75
C SER A 33 5.39 1.32 5.10
N ASN A 34 5.38 0.04 5.47
CA ASN A 34 5.93 -0.41 6.74
C ASN A 34 6.36 -1.87 6.63
N VAL A 35 7.50 -2.22 7.23
CA VAL A 35 8.07 -3.57 7.19
C VAL A 35 8.59 -3.99 8.56
N VAL A 36 8.37 -5.24 8.94
CA VAL A 36 8.90 -5.82 10.18
C VAL A 36 9.18 -7.30 10.04
N GLU A 37 10.23 -7.77 10.68
CA GLU A 37 10.50 -9.20 10.83
C GLU A 37 9.76 -9.76 12.03
N ALA A 38 9.14 -10.92 11.87
CA ALA A 38 8.56 -11.72 12.93
C ALA A 38 8.94 -13.18 12.72
N GLU A 39 9.83 -13.71 13.54
CA GLU A 39 10.38 -15.05 13.42
C GLU A 39 11.08 -15.27 12.04
N ASN A 40 10.55 -16.18 11.23
CA ASN A 40 11.06 -16.47 9.88
C ASN A 40 10.29 -15.76 8.77
N LYS A 41 9.48 -14.77 9.10
CA LYS A 41 8.62 -14.04 8.15
C LYS A 41 8.91 -12.56 8.14
N ILE A 42 8.86 -11.97 6.97
CA ILE A 42 8.89 -10.52 6.80
C ILE A 42 7.48 -10.05 6.46
N TYR A 43 6.88 -9.31 7.38
CA TYR A 43 5.55 -8.71 7.20
C TYR A 43 5.67 -7.32 6.57
N CYS A 44 4.78 -7.02 5.64
CA CYS A 44 4.76 -5.75 4.95
C CYS A 44 3.33 -5.21 4.85
N VAL A 45 3.17 -3.93 5.17
CA VAL A 45 1.97 -3.17 4.88
C VAL A 45 2.14 -2.51 3.52
N ALA A 46 1.26 -2.82 2.58
CA ALA A 46 1.23 -2.19 1.26
C ALA A 46 -0.20 -1.84 0.84
N ASN A 47 -0.43 -0.62 0.37
CA ASN A 47 -1.75 -0.09 0.05
C ASN A 47 -2.81 -0.40 1.15
N LYS A 48 -2.41 -0.23 2.43
CA LYS A 48 -3.24 -0.53 3.60
C LYS A 48 -3.65 -2.01 3.75
N SER A 49 -2.99 -2.89 3.02
CA SER A 49 -3.17 -4.33 3.05
C SER A 49 -1.94 -4.99 3.67
N LEU A 50 -2.10 -6.16 4.25
CA LEU A 50 -1.02 -6.90 4.91
C LEU A 50 -0.67 -8.17 4.14
N PHE A 51 0.61 -8.43 3.99
CA PHE A 51 1.14 -9.71 3.53
C PHE A 51 2.45 -10.04 4.23
N TYR A 52 2.92 -11.26 4.10
CA TYR A 52 4.25 -11.65 4.54
C TYR A 52 4.97 -12.51 3.51
N VAL A 53 6.28 -12.51 3.63
CA VAL A 53 7.20 -13.40 2.89
C VAL A 53 7.85 -14.34 3.88
N ASP A 54 7.79 -15.63 3.63
CA ASP A 54 8.59 -16.62 4.37
C ASP A 54 10.04 -16.55 3.86
N LYS A 55 11.00 -16.31 4.76
CA LYS A 55 12.41 -16.05 4.40
C LYS A 55 13.09 -17.25 3.74
N TYR A 56 12.65 -18.48 4.03
CA TYR A 56 13.27 -19.69 3.51
C TYR A 56 12.66 -20.14 2.19
N SER A 57 11.34 -20.26 2.15
CA SER A 57 10.63 -20.70 0.95
C SER A 57 10.40 -19.61 -0.08
N LYS A 58 10.56 -18.33 0.32
CA LYS A 58 10.20 -17.14 -0.44
C LYS A 58 8.70 -17.06 -0.82
N LEU A 59 7.87 -17.86 -0.17
CA LEU A 59 6.44 -17.85 -0.40
C LEU A 59 5.83 -16.56 0.11
N VAL A 60 5.10 -15.87 -0.77
CA VAL A 60 4.35 -14.66 -0.46
C VAL A 60 2.93 -15.04 -0.08
N THR A 61 2.48 -14.61 1.10
CA THR A 61 1.16 -14.94 1.64
C THR A 61 0.39 -13.68 2.00
N ARG A 62 -0.82 -13.54 1.48
CA ARG A 62 -1.74 -12.43 1.77
C ARG A 62 -2.41 -12.62 3.12
N MET A 63 -2.65 -11.52 3.81
CA MET A 63 -3.44 -11.50 5.04
C MET A 63 -4.62 -10.53 4.90
N SER A 64 -5.81 -10.98 5.26
CA SER A 64 -7.04 -10.20 5.13
C SER A 64 -8.12 -10.71 6.09
N LYS A 65 -9.29 -10.07 6.08
CA LYS A 65 -10.44 -10.55 6.88
C LYS A 65 -10.90 -11.96 6.50
N ILE A 66 -10.65 -12.41 5.28
CA ILE A 66 -11.03 -13.76 4.84
C ILE A 66 -10.18 -14.82 5.55
N ASN A 67 -8.93 -14.48 5.88
CA ASN A 67 -7.98 -15.40 6.49
C ASN A 67 -7.43 -14.94 7.85
N GLY A 68 -8.26 -14.23 8.63
CA GLY A 68 -8.06 -14.05 10.06
C GLY A 68 -7.91 -12.64 10.59
N LEU A 69 -7.69 -11.62 9.77
CA LEU A 69 -7.67 -10.24 10.27
C LEU A 69 -9.07 -9.77 10.70
N SER A 70 -9.14 -8.97 11.76
CA SER A 70 -10.42 -8.47 12.31
C SER A 70 -10.95 -7.26 11.55
N ASP A 71 -10.10 -6.52 10.82
CA ASP A 71 -10.50 -5.30 10.12
C ASP A 71 -9.79 -5.13 8.77
N VAL A 72 -10.03 -4.00 8.13
CA VAL A 72 -9.41 -3.56 6.87
C VAL A 72 -8.61 -2.27 7.08
N ASN A 73 -7.81 -1.87 6.10
CA ASN A 73 -6.98 -0.67 6.14
C ASN A 73 -5.95 -0.70 7.29
N VAL A 74 -5.01 -1.62 7.18
CA VAL A 74 -3.85 -1.68 8.07
C VAL A 74 -3.01 -0.41 7.90
N SER A 75 -2.67 0.23 9.00
CA SER A 75 -1.88 1.46 9.00
C SER A 75 -0.43 1.24 9.44
N LYS A 76 -0.20 0.42 10.46
CA LYS A 76 1.12 0.12 11.00
C LYS A 76 1.19 -1.29 11.57
N ILE A 77 2.40 -1.83 11.58
CA ILE A 77 2.74 -3.11 12.22
C ILE A 77 4.00 -2.96 13.08
N SER A 78 4.09 -3.76 14.11
CA SER A 78 5.29 -3.93 14.93
C SER A 78 5.32 -5.34 15.52
N TYR A 79 6.48 -5.81 15.93
CA TYR A 79 6.61 -7.15 16.50
C TYR A 79 7.25 -7.14 17.87
N SER A 80 6.68 -7.89 18.79
CA SER A 80 7.25 -8.16 20.10
C SER A 80 8.00 -9.49 20.07
N GLU A 81 9.33 -9.42 20.02
CA GLU A 81 10.16 -10.62 20.02
C GLU A 81 9.99 -11.41 21.33
N LYS A 82 9.85 -10.72 22.46
CA LYS A 82 9.67 -11.33 23.77
C LYS A 82 8.35 -12.08 23.90
N ASN A 83 7.28 -11.53 23.38
CA ASN A 83 5.93 -12.10 23.48
C ASN A 83 5.53 -12.88 22.22
N LYS A 84 6.40 -12.97 21.21
CA LYS A 84 6.13 -13.59 19.91
C LYS A 84 4.82 -13.14 19.30
N THR A 85 4.56 -11.83 19.34
CA THR A 85 3.28 -11.23 18.97
C THR A 85 3.48 -10.15 17.91
N LEU A 86 2.85 -10.31 16.76
CA LEU A 86 2.71 -9.25 15.76
C LEU A 86 1.54 -8.35 16.14
N ILE A 87 1.80 -7.07 16.25
CA ILE A 87 0.82 -6.02 16.54
C ILE A 87 0.40 -5.40 15.20
N VAL A 88 -0.87 -5.45 14.86
CA VAL A 88 -1.43 -4.87 13.65
C VAL A 88 -2.39 -3.74 14.02
N ILE A 89 -2.09 -2.53 13.59
CA ILE A 89 -2.91 -1.34 13.81
C ILE A 89 -3.68 -1.01 12.53
N TYR A 90 -4.97 -0.75 12.67
CA TYR A 90 -5.84 -0.31 11.58
C TYR A 90 -6.06 1.21 11.63
N GLU A 91 -6.40 1.82 10.50
CA GLU A 91 -6.67 3.28 10.42
C GLU A 91 -7.75 3.76 11.38
N ASN A 92 -8.73 2.92 11.67
CA ASN A 92 -9.80 3.22 12.63
C ASN A 92 -9.41 2.98 14.10
N CYS A 93 -8.12 2.74 14.38
CA CYS A 93 -7.56 2.41 15.69
C CYS A 93 -8.05 1.08 16.28
N ASN A 94 -8.57 0.16 15.48
CA ASN A 94 -8.67 -1.23 15.86
C ASN A 94 -7.28 -1.85 15.94
N ILE A 95 -7.10 -2.91 16.75
CA ILE A 95 -5.80 -3.55 16.95
C ILE A 95 -5.98 -5.06 16.91
N ASP A 96 -5.14 -5.76 16.16
CA ASP A 96 -4.99 -7.20 16.28
C ASP A 96 -3.62 -7.54 16.89
N LEU A 97 -3.64 -8.47 17.82
CA LEU A 97 -2.46 -9.16 18.35
C LEU A 97 -2.43 -10.56 17.74
N ILE A 98 -1.46 -10.80 16.87
CA ILE A 98 -1.34 -12.05 16.13
C ILE A 98 -0.18 -12.85 16.70
N THR A 99 -0.49 -14.03 17.20
CA THR A 99 0.48 -15.06 17.61
C THR A 99 0.46 -16.22 16.61
N THR A 100 1.27 -17.24 16.83
CA THR A 100 1.25 -18.47 16.01
C THR A 100 -0.12 -19.16 16.06
N ASP A 101 -0.81 -19.08 17.18
CA ASP A 101 -1.99 -19.89 17.45
C ASP A 101 -3.32 -19.14 17.26
N GLU A 102 -3.32 -17.82 17.45
CA GLU A 102 -4.56 -17.04 17.46
C GLU A 102 -4.39 -15.58 17.02
N VAL A 103 -5.49 -14.96 16.62
CA VAL A 103 -5.65 -13.52 16.43
C VAL A 103 -6.57 -12.99 17.51
N TYR A 104 -6.05 -12.11 18.36
CA TYR A 104 -6.82 -11.46 19.42
C TYR A 104 -7.10 -10.00 19.06
N ASN A 105 -8.38 -9.62 19.02
CA ASN A 105 -8.79 -8.27 18.64
C ASN A 105 -9.05 -7.37 19.84
N ILE A 106 -8.45 -6.17 19.83
CA ILE A 106 -8.64 -5.12 20.82
C ILE A 106 -9.29 -3.93 20.13
N SER A 107 -10.57 -3.70 20.41
CA SER A 107 -11.37 -2.64 19.78
C SER A 107 -11.68 -1.45 20.69
N ASP A 108 -11.02 -1.36 21.84
CA ASP A 108 -11.31 -0.36 22.86
C ASP A 108 -11.10 1.08 22.35
N ILE A 109 -9.97 1.35 21.73
CA ILE A 109 -9.70 2.69 21.15
C ILE A 109 -10.66 2.96 19.99
N LYS A 110 -10.92 1.96 19.12
CA LYS A 110 -11.87 2.10 18.00
C LYS A 110 -13.25 2.52 18.48
N ARG A 111 -13.77 1.91 19.55
CA ARG A 111 -15.10 2.17 20.09
C ARG A 111 -15.20 3.43 20.93
N LYS A 112 -14.08 3.89 21.51
CA LYS A 112 -14.07 5.06 22.39
C LYS A 112 -14.28 6.33 21.59
N GLU A 113 -15.19 7.18 22.01
CA GLU A 113 -15.31 8.54 21.50
C GLU A 113 -14.16 9.39 22.02
N ILE A 114 -13.46 10.07 21.10
CA ILE A 114 -12.31 10.91 21.37
C ILE A 114 -12.55 12.25 20.68
N ILE A 115 -12.42 13.33 21.43
CA ILE A 115 -12.52 14.68 20.87
C ILE A 115 -11.26 15.00 20.07
N GLY A 116 -11.41 15.36 18.80
CA GLY A 116 -10.33 15.66 17.88
C GLY A 116 -9.93 14.46 17.00
N GLU A 117 -8.71 14.48 16.50
CA GLU A 117 -8.18 13.42 15.64
C GLU A 117 -7.99 12.13 16.45
N LYS A 118 -8.53 11.03 15.96
CA LYS A 118 -8.33 9.69 16.52
C LYS A 118 -7.43 8.88 15.61
N LYS A 119 -6.13 8.84 15.93
CA LYS A 119 -5.12 8.16 15.13
C LYS A 119 -4.00 7.62 16.02
N ILE A 120 -3.50 6.43 15.70
CA ILE A 120 -2.27 5.87 16.23
C ILE A 120 -1.16 6.19 15.22
N ASN A 121 -0.16 6.94 15.64
CA ASN A 121 0.92 7.47 14.79
C ASN A 121 2.11 6.50 14.74
N ASN A 122 2.47 5.88 15.88
CA ASN A 122 3.59 4.95 15.98
C ASN A 122 3.38 3.90 17.08
N ILE A 123 4.20 2.85 17.05
CA ILE A 123 4.20 1.73 18.01
C ILE A 123 5.63 1.54 18.49
N SER A 124 5.86 1.61 19.79
CA SER A 124 7.15 1.28 20.41
C SER A 124 6.97 0.10 21.35
N VAL A 125 7.54 -1.04 21.00
CA VAL A 125 7.47 -2.27 21.81
C VAL A 125 8.62 -2.30 22.82
N ILE A 126 8.28 -2.41 24.09
CA ILE A 126 9.23 -2.40 25.20
C ILE A 126 8.83 -3.49 26.17
N GLU A 127 9.65 -4.51 26.30
CA GLU A 127 9.41 -5.66 27.17
C GLU A 127 8.04 -6.33 26.88
N ASN A 128 7.12 -6.30 27.84
CA ASN A 128 5.80 -6.88 27.75
C ASN A 128 4.71 -5.88 27.36
N SER A 129 5.09 -4.70 26.94
CA SER A 129 4.19 -3.58 26.65
C SER A 129 4.44 -3.00 25.26
N ALA A 130 3.39 -2.52 24.64
CA ALA A 130 3.48 -1.66 23.47
C ALA A 130 2.96 -0.27 23.83
N TYR A 131 3.77 0.75 23.59
CA TYR A 131 3.37 2.14 23.74
C TYR A 131 2.88 2.66 22.39
N LEU A 132 1.60 3.01 22.34
CA LEU A 132 0.94 3.51 21.15
C LEU A 132 0.97 5.04 21.18
N SER A 133 1.79 5.64 20.32
CA SER A 133 1.86 7.09 20.15
C SER A 133 0.64 7.57 19.38
N CYS A 134 -0.26 8.31 20.06
CA CYS A 134 -1.57 8.68 19.49
C CYS A 134 -1.72 10.19 19.35
N SER A 135 -2.65 10.61 18.50
CA SER A 135 -3.01 12.04 18.37
C SER A 135 -3.64 12.61 19.64
N PHE A 136 -4.02 11.75 20.59
CA PHE A 136 -4.70 12.11 21.84
C PHE A 136 -3.92 11.69 23.10
N GLY A 137 -2.64 11.34 22.99
CA GLY A 137 -1.77 10.97 24.10
C GLY A 137 -0.96 9.71 23.83
N LEU A 138 -0.25 9.21 24.83
CA LEU A 138 0.48 7.96 24.78
C LEU A 138 -0.32 6.87 25.47
N VAL A 139 -0.65 5.79 24.77
CA VAL A 139 -1.49 4.70 25.29
C VAL A 139 -0.64 3.46 25.54
N LEU A 140 -0.75 2.90 26.72
CA LEU A 140 -0.12 1.63 27.09
C LEU A 140 -1.01 0.46 26.66
N LEU A 141 -0.45 -0.47 25.93
CA LEU A 141 -1.05 -1.76 25.58
C LEU A 141 -0.24 -2.86 26.28
N ASP A 142 -0.88 -3.58 27.20
CA ASP A 142 -0.31 -4.74 27.87
C ASP A 142 -0.43 -5.97 26.96
N LEU A 143 0.73 -6.49 26.51
CA LEU A 143 0.76 -7.62 25.57
C LEU A 143 0.49 -8.98 26.24
N ILE A 144 0.68 -9.08 27.58
CA ILE A 144 0.38 -10.31 28.33
C ILE A 144 -1.12 -10.41 28.62
N LYS A 145 -1.70 -9.33 29.15
CA LYS A 145 -3.12 -9.28 29.47
C LYS A 145 -4.00 -9.06 28.23
N LYS A 146 -3.40 -8.61 27.13
CA LYS A 146 -4.07 -8.28 25.87
C LYS A 146 -5.16 -7.22 26.05
N GLU A 147 -4.84 -6.15 26.78
CA GLU A 147 -5.77 -5.06 27.09
C GLU A 147 -5.10 -3.69 27.03
N ILE A 148 -5.92 -2.66 26.82
CA ILE A 148 -5.48 -1.27 26.93
C ILE A 148 -5.33 -0.92 28.40
N GLY A 149 -4.14 -0.52 28.81
CA GLY A 149 -3.83 0.02 30.12
C GLY A 149 -4.09 1.53 30.21
N ASP A 150 -3.12 2.24 30.77
CA ASP A 150 -3.21 3.67 30.98
C ASP A 150 -3.08 4.49 29.71
N THR A 151 -3.63 5.69 29.74
CA THR A 151 -3.42 6.72 28.71
C THR A 151 -2.75 7.92 29.35
N TYR A 152 -1.54 8.22 28.91
CA TYR A 152 -0.73 9.32 29.44
C TYR A 152 -0.94 10.58 28.61
N ARG A 153 -1.24 11.68 29.31
CA ARG A 153 -1.33 13.01 28.74
C ARG A 153 0.01 13.71 28.91
N ILE A 154 0.60 14.12 27.81
CA ILE A 154 1.95 14.71 27.81
C ILE A 154 1.87 16.12 27.29
N GLY A 155 2.41 17.07 28.04
CA GLY A 155 2.45 18.48 27.66
C GLY A 155 2.18 19.43 28.82
N THR A 156 2.17 20.73 28.53
CA THR A 156 1.88 21.77 29.51
C THR A 156 0.38 21.93 29.71
N ASN A 157 -0.07 22.15 30.94
CA ASN A 157 -1.46 22.46 31.32
C ASN A 157 -2.50 21.35 31.01
N GLY A 158 -2.08 20.08 30.87
CA GLY A 158 -2.99 18.94 30.67
C GLY A 158 -3.73 18.91 29.34
N PHE A 159 -3.37 19.74 28.36
CA PHE A 159 -3.87 19.63 26.99
C PHE A 159 -3.32 18.38 26.31
N PHE A 160 -4.13 17.79 25.44
CA PHE A 160 -3.67 16.67 24.62
C PHE A 160 -2.65 17.15 23.58
N ASN A 161 -1.41 16.73 23.73
CA ASN A 161 -0.44 16.85 22.64
C ASN A 161 -0.50 15.59 21.77
N LYS A 162 -0.38 15.80 20.48
CA LYS A 162 -0.13 14.72 19.54
C LYS A 162 1.25 14.12 19.81
N ILE A 163 1.28 12.82 20.12
CA ILE A 163 2.48 12.05 20.28
C ILE A 163 2.79 11.39 18.93
N ASN A 164 4.00 11.60 18.45
CA ASN A 164 4.45 11.07 17.16
C ASN A 164 5.27 9.79 17.31
N GLY A 165 6.10 9.70 18.36
CA GLY A 165 6.88 8.53 18.68
C GLY A 165 7.28 8.50 20.16
N CYS A 166 7.74 7.37 20.65
CA CYS A 166 8.30 7.25 22.00
C CYS A 166 9.41 6.22 22.04
N ALA A 167 10.31 6.39 23.01
CA ALA A 167 11.39 5.45 23.29
C ALA A 167 11.62 5.33 24.81
N VAL A 168 12.15 4.21 25.25
CA VAL A 168 12.56 4.03 26.64
C VAL A 168 14.05 3.73 26.69
N LYS A 169 14.76 4.52 27.45
CA LYS A 169 16.18 4.33 27.72
C LYS A 169 16.37 4.19 29.22
N GLN A 170 16.83 3.00 29.66
CA GLN A 170 16.88 2.66 31.07
C GLN A 170 15.52 2.90 31.75
N ASP A 171 15.47 3.64 32.86
CA ASP A 171 14.21 3.95 33.58
C ASP A 171 13.47 5.20 33.03
N THR A 172 13.90 5.75 31.90
CA THR A 172 13.33 6.99 31.35
C THR A 172 12.58 6.76 30.05
N ILE A 173 11.32 7.14 30.03
CA ILE A 173 10.50 7.17 28.81
C ILE A 173 10.57 8.58 28.17
N PHE A 174 10.80 8.62 26.87
CA PHE A 174 10.82 9.83 26.05
C PHE A 174 9.65 9.83 25.09
N ALA A 175 9.03 10.98 24.88
CA ALA A 175 7.92 11.16 23.93
C ALA A 175 8.18 12.33 22.98
N ALA A 176 8.17 12.05 21.68
CA ALA A 176 8.27 13.05 20.63
C ALA A 176 6.88 13.63 20.35
N THR A 177 6.76 14.95 20.42
CA THR A 177 5.50 15.67 20.22
C THR A 177 5.64 16.78 19.19
N SER A 178 4.53 17.41 18.83
CA SER A 178 4.54 18.61 17.98
C SER A 178 5.19 19.82 18.64
N ASN A 179 5.44 19.79 19.95
CA ASN A 179 5.91 20.96 20.72
C ASN A 179 7.22 20.73 21.48
N GLY A 180 7.81 19.56 21.37
CA GLY A 180 9.04 19.21 22.07
C GLY A 180 9.21 17.71 22.32
N ILE A 181 10.35 17.36 22.92
CA ILE A 181 10.57 16.05 23.50
C ILE A 181 10.35 16.16 25.00
N TYR A 182 9.48 15.31 25.51
CA TYR A 182 9.20 15.17 26.93
C TYR A 182 9.78 13.89 27.47
N PHE A 183 10.09 13.87 28.78
CA PHE A 183 10.57 12.66 29.44
C PHE A 183 9.97 12.51 30.84
N ALA A 184 9.90 11.28 31.32
CA ALA A 184 9.46 10.93 32.65
C ALA A 184 10.14 9.63 33.12
N ASP A 185 10.09 9.36 34.43
CA ASP A 185 10.47 8.06 34.98
C ASP A 185 9.36 7.04 34.65
N ILE A 186 9.71 6.00 33.87
CA ILE A 186 8.76 4.96 33.44
C ILE A 186 8.17 4.18 34.62
N ASN A 187 8.89 4.08 35.74
CA ASN A 187 8.46 3.38 36.96
C ASN A 187 7.56 4.24 37.86
N SER A 188 7.31 5.49 37.49
CA SER A 188 6.44 6.37 38.27
C SER A 188 5.00 5.87 38.25
N SER A 189 4.43 5.67 39.44
CA SER A 189 3.00 5.34 39.58
C SER A 189 2.04 6.44 39.12
N ALA A 190 2.55 7.63 38.83
CA ALA A 190 1.79 8.80 38.44
C ALA A 190 2.13 9.31 37.02
N LEU A 191 2.52 8.44 36.11
CA LEU A 191 2.76 8.79 34.69
C LEU A 191 1.53 9.40 33.98
N PHE A 192 0.32 9.10 34.48
CA PHE A 192 -0.91 9.69 33.98
C PHE A 192 -1.04 11.19 34.30
N ASP A 193 -0.32 11.70 35.31
CA ASP A 193 -0.27 13.11 35.65
C ASP A 193 0.77 13.83 34.79
N TYR A 194 0.31 14.77 33.96
CA TYR A 194 1.15 15.55 33.04
C TYR A 194 2.26 16.34 33.78
N ASN A 195 2.11 16.64 35.08
CA ASN A 195 3.13 17.33 35.87
C ASN A 195 4.40 16.50 36.11
N ASN A 196 4.33 15.18 35.91
CA ASN A 196 5.49 14.29 36.02
C ASN A 196 6.30 14.19 34.72
N TRP A 197 5.83 14.83 33.65
CA TRP A 197 6.55 14.91 32.38
C TRP A 197 7.35 16.22 32.30
N ASN A 198 8.66 16.08 32.14
CA ASN A 198 9.59 17.20 32.03
C ASN A 198 9.98 17.41 30.57
N VAL A 199 10.35 18.63 30.23
CA VAL A 199 10.83 18.97 28.88
C VAL A 199 12.31 18.58 28.77
N TYR A 200 12.63 17.64 27.88
CA TYR A 200 14.00 17.27 27.52
C TYR A 200 14.57 18.24 26.49
N LYS A 201 13.80 18.54 25.45
CA LYS A 201 14.18 19.47 24.38
C LYS A 201 12.95 20.26 23.94
N SER A 202 12.97 21.56 24.15
CA SER A 202 11.95 22.45 23.64
C SER A 202 12.35 22.98 22.28
N SER A 203 11.40 23.12 21.37
CA SER A 203 11.62 23.82 20.11
C SER A 203 10.30 24.38 19.58
N SER A 204 10.41 25.36 18.69
CA SER A 204 9.28 25.82 17.88
C SER A 204 8.94 24.85 16.71
N GLY A 205 9.59 23.67 16.64
CA GLY A 205 9.42 22.68 15.58
C GLY A 205 8.75 21.40 16.05
N VAL A 206 8.26 20.63 15.10
CA VAL A 206 7.65 19.29 15.29
C VAL A 206 8.77 18.26 15.41
N TYR A 207 8.64 17.37 16.38
CA TYR A 207 9.44 16.14 16.45
C TYR A 207 8.58 14.98 15.97
N TYR A 208 9.10 14.25 14.98
CA TYR A 208 8.34 13.21 14.27
C TYR A 208 8.51 11.82 14.90
N ASP A 209 9.69 11.54 15.44
CA ASP A 209 9.94 10.28 16.16
C ASP A 209 11.14 10.39 17.12
N VAL A 210 11.28 9.41 18.00
CA VAL A 210 12.41 9.22 18.88
C VAL A 210 12.66 7.75 19.12
N ILE A 211 13.90 7.31 18.94
CA ILE A 211 14.35 5.95 19.25
C ILE A 211 15.64 5.99 20.07
N CYS A 212 15.97 4.93 20.73
CA CYS A 212 17.18 4.88 21.55
C CYS A 212 17.90 3.55 21.44
N SER A 213 19.21 3.61 21.71
CA SER A 213 20.05 2.50 22.13
C SER A 213 20.39 2.61 23.61
N GLU A 214 21.26 1.73 24.09
CA GLU A 214 21.81 1.87 25.44
C GLU A 214 22.64 3.17 25.62
N HIS A 215 23.29 3.64 24.53
CA HIS A 215 24.23 4.77 24.61
C HIS A 215 23.61 6.10 24.18
N LYS A 216 22.79 6.11 23.11
CA LYS A 216 22.31 7.34 22.45
C LYS A 216 20.81 7.38 22.27
N LEU A 217 20.34 8.59 22.02
CA LEU A 217 18.97 8.89 21.63
C LEU A 217 19.02 9.54 20.24
N LEU A 218 18.38 8.91 19.25
CA LEU A 218 18.17 9.48 17.92
C LEU A 218 16.79 10.15 17.90
N ILE A 219 16.78 11.41 17.51
CA ILE A 219 15.57 12.24 17.48
C ILE A 219 15.34 12.69 16.05
N ASP A 220 14.17 12.35 15.51
CA ASP A 220 13.72 12.85 14.24
C ASP A 220 13.00 14.19 14.39
N SER A 221 13.57 15.24 13.77
CA SER A 221 13.01 16.59 13.72
C SER A 221 12.87 17.11 12.29
N SER A 222 13.00 16.23 11.29
CA SER A 222 12.98 16.57 9.88
C SER A 222 11.78 15.95 9.17
N SER A 223 11.00 16.76 8.47
CA SER A 223 9.91 16.28 7.61
C SER A 223 10.36 15.49 6.38
N PHE A 224 11.67 15.38 6.15
CA PHE A 224 12.25 14.62 5.03
C PHE A 224 12.63 13.18 5.41
N ILE A 225 12.65 12.86 6.72
CA ILE A 225 12.85 11.51 7.21
C ILE A 225 11.51 10.78 7.18
N ASN A 226 11.46 9.62 6.52
CA ASN A 226 10.27 8.80 6.41
C ASN A 226 10.10 7.87 7.62
N SER A 227 11.21 7.28 8.09
CA SER A 227 11.24 6.48 9.31
C SER A 227 12.64 6.49 9.94
N ILE A 228 12.70 6.14 11.22
CA ILE A 228 13.93 5.84 11.94
C ILE A 228 13.80 4.48 12.62
N GLY A 229 14.89 3.72 12.69
CA GLY A 229 14.91 2.39 13.29
C GLY A 229 16.22 2.11 14.04
N PHE A 230 16.18 1.16 14.97
CA PHE A 230 17.38 0.65 15.65
C PHE A 230 17.33 -0.88 15.63
N TYR A 231 18.28 -1.48 14.93
CA TYR A 231 18.35 -2.91 14.71
C TYR A 231 19.80 -3.37 14.79
N ASN A 232 20.08 -4.45 15.51
CA ASN A 232 21.42 -5.06 15.60
C ASN A 232 22.52 -4.03 15.92
N ASN A 233 22.27 -3.15 16.90
CA ASN A 233 23.17 -2.06 17.35
C ASN A 233 23.47 -0.99 16.29
N LEU A 234 22.63 -0.86 15.26
CA LEU A 234 22.72 0.17 14.25
C LEU A 234 21.47 1.03 14.23
N PHE A 235 21.65 2.34 14.11
CA PHE A 235 20.57 3.28 13.83
C PHE A 235 20.41 3.47 12.32
N PHE A 236 19.16 3.56 11.88
CA PHE A 236 18.78 3.80 10.50
C PHE A 236 17.94 5.09 10.41
N SER A 237 18.26 5.96 9.44
CA SER A 237 17.41 7.09 9.05
C SER A 237 17.06 6.97 7.58
N VAL A 238 15.77 6.84 7.28
CA VAL A 238 15.23 6.52 5.96
C VAL A 238 14.72 7.77 5.30
N TYR A 239 15.22 8.07 4.11
CA TYR A 239 14.78 9.13 3.21
C TYR A 239 14.22 8.52 1.92
N ASP A 240 13.61 9.31 1.07
CA ASP A 240 12.98 8.80 -0.17
C ASP A 240 13.94 8.00 -1.07
N THR A 241 15.24 8.35 -1.11
CA THR A 241 16.23 7.74 -2.02
C THR A 241 17.45 7.16 -1.33
N ILE A 242 17.61 7.37 -0.02
CA ILE A 242 18.82 7.00 0.71
C ILE A 242 18.49 6.59 2.14
N ILE A 243 19.23 5.62 2.63
CA ILE A 243 19.20 5.20 4.03
C ILE A 243 20.58 5.45 4.62
N TYR A 244 20.63 6.25 5.69
CA TYR A 244 21.85 6.46 6.48
C TYR A 244 21.90 5.45 7.61
N VAL A 245 23.07 4.82 7.78
CA VAL A 245 23.30 3.82 8.81
C VAL A 245 24.38 4.33 9.75
N TYR A 246 24.06 4.37 11.05
CA TYR A 246 24.96 4.87 12.08
C TYR A 246 25.21 3.78 13.12
N ASN A 247 26.38 3.82 13.76
CA ASN A 247 26.68 2.97 14.91
C ASN A 247 25.90 3.42 16.16
N ASP A 248 26.05 2.68 17.25
CA ASP A 248 25.39 2.96 18.55
C ASP A 248 25.79 4.30 19.18
N PHE A 249 26.87 4.94 18.70
CA PHE A 249 27.31 6.27 19.12
C PHE A 249 26.83 7.40 18.19
N LEU A 250 25.99 7.08 17.17
CA LEU A 250 25.50 7.98 16.12
C LEU A 250 26.61 8.51 15.19
N GLU A 251 27.67 7.74 15.00
CA GLU A 251 28.67 7.99 13.97
C GLU A 251 28.25 7.30 12.68
N LEU A 252 28.32 7.99 11.55
CA LEU A 252 27.94 7.45 10.25
C LEU A 252 28.88 6.31 9.86
N GLU A 253 28.33 5.12 9.66
CA GLU A 253 29.06 3.93 9.22
C GLU A 253 29.06 3.85 7.69
N TYR A 254 27.88 3.86 7.09
CA TYR A 254 27.70 3.80 5.64
C TYR A 254 26.33 4.32 5.21
N THR A 255 26.14 4.43 3.90
CA THR A 255 24.86 4.78 3.29
C THR A 255 24.41 3.68 2.34
N ILE A 256 23.09 3.48 2.25
CA ILE A 256 22.48 2.59 1.29
C ILE A 256 21.72 3.45 0.28
N THR A 257 22.11 3.36 -0.98
CA THR A 257 21.44 4.08 -2.08
C THR A 257 21.01 3.03 -3.11
N PRO A 258 19.83 2.40 -2.92
CA PRO A 258 19.38 1.33 -3.81
C PRO A 258 19.13 1.91 -5.21
N PRO A 259 19.64 1.27 -6.27
CA PRO A 259 19.39 1.73 -7.63
C PRO A 259 17.88 1.69 -7.94
N GLU A 260 17.39 2.71 -8.65
CA GLU A 260 16.02 2.83 -9.13
C GLU A 260 14.92 2.99 -8.06
N LEU A 261 15.23 2.95 -6.77
CA LEU A 261 14.26 3.23 -5.71
C LEU A 261 14.19 4.74 -5.44
N ASN A 262 12.99 5.28 -5.45
CA ASN A 262 12.79 6.73 -5.36
C ASN A 262 11.77 7.15 -4.30
N ASN A 263 11.22 6.20 -3.54
CA ASN A 263 10.18 6.54 -2.58
C ASN A 263 10.14 5.55 -1.41
N ILE A 264 11.31 5.35 -0.80
CA ILE A 264 11.50 4.47 0.37
C ILE A 264 10.71 5.04 1.54
N LYS A 265 9.89 4.24 2.20
CA LYS A 265 9.06 4.64 3.35
C LYS A 265 9.55 4.07 4.66
N ASP A 266 10.10 2.88 4.62
CA ASP A 266 10.57 2.19 5.82
C ASP A 266 11.67 1.19 5.46
N CYS A 267 12.49 0.81 6.43
CA CYS A 267 13.42 -0.30 6.29
C CYS A 267 13.49 -1.12 7.58
N TYR A 268 13.87 -2.38 7.42
CA TYR A 268 14.15 -3.29 8.51
C TYR A 268 15.47 -4.03 8.26
N TYR A 269 16.35 -4.04 9.24
CA TYR A 269 17.59 -4.82 9.20
C TYR A 269 17.37 -6.13 9.94
N SER A 270 17.22 -7.21 9.19
CA SER A 270 16.87 -8.52 9.72
C SER A 270 18.02 -9.18 10.50
N ILE A 271 17.69 -10.16 11.33
CA ILE A 271 18.65 -10.87 12.17
C ILE A 271 19.71 -11.64 11.36
N ASP A 272 19.38 -12.02 10.12
CA ASP A 272 20.27 -12.66 9.16
C ASP A 272 21.05 -11.65 8.28
N ALA A 273 21.16 -10.41 8.74
CA ALA A 273 21.93 -9.33 8.14
C ALA A 273 21.47 -8.92 6.72
N HIS A 274 20.18 -9.03 6.42
CA HIS A 274 19.60 -8.51 5.19
C HIS A 274 18.82 -7.22 5.46
N VAL A 275 18.92 -6.27 4.53
CA VAL A 275 18.09 -5.07 4.53
C VAL A 275 16.82 -5.32 3.72
N TRP A 276 15.68 -5.12 4.36
CA TRP A 276 14.37 -5.14 3.75
C TRP A 276 13.82 -3.72 3.69
N ILE A 277 13.29 -3.33 2.55
CA ILE A 277 12.84 -1.97 2.27
C ILE A 277 11.37 -2.00 1.86
N ALA A 278 10.58 -1.13 2.48
CA ALA A 278 9.24 -0.82 2.02
C ALA A 278 9.31 0.43 1.12
N ASP A 279 9.11 0.24 -0.18
CA ASP A 279 9.08 1.32 -1.18
C ASP A 279 7.66 1.51 -1.71
N SER A 280 7.21 2.76 -1.82
CA SER A 280 5.83 3.04 -2.22
C SER A 280 5.55 2.89 -3.72
N VAL A 281 6.59 2.58 -4.51
CA VAL A 281 6.48 2.28 -5.95
C VAL A 281 6.89 0.84 -6.25
N GLY A 282 7.97 0.37 -5.61
CA GLY A 282 8.56 -0.95 -5.82
C GLY A 282 8.01 -2.06 -4.93
N GLY A 283 7.20 -1.74 -3.91
CA GLY A 283 6.67 -2.74 -2.97
C GLY A 283 7.68 -3.15 -1.90
N LEU A 284 7.68 -4.42 -1.50
CA LEU A 284 8.64 -4.97 -0.54
C LEU A 284 9.88 -5.48 -1.27
N ILE A 285 11.04 -4.99 -0.86
CA ILE A 285 12.32 -5.23 -1.53
C ILE A 285 13.32 -5.78 -0.53
N LYS A 286 14.05 -6.82 -0.93
CA LYS A 286 15.21 -7.35 -0.21
C LYS A 286 16.48 -6.96 -0.97
N LEU A 287 17.43 -6.31 -0.31
CA LEU A 287 18.74 -6.03 -0.92
C LEU A 287 19.61 -7.29 -0.98
N ILE A 288 20.28 -7.47 -2.11
CA ILE A 288 21.20 -8.57 -2.39
C ILE A 288 22.55 -7.98 -2.79
N GLY A 289 23.50 -7.97 -1.84
CA GLY A 289 24.80 -7.33 -2.07
C GLY A 289 24.70 -5.82 -2.26
N GLU A 290 25.63 -5.24 -2.99
CA GLU A 290 25.75 -3.78 -3.15
C GLU A 290 24.87 -3.21 -4.28
N GLU A 291 24.57 -3.99 -5.31
CA GLU A 291 23.89 -3.51 -6.52
C GLU A 291 22.60 -4.25 -6.89
N GLY A 292 22.26 -5.32 -6.17
CA GLY A 292 21.13 -6.18 -6.49
C GLY A 292 19.95 -6.03 -5.51
N TYR A 293 18.76 -6.31 -5.99
CA TYR A 293 17.59 -6.44 -5.12
C TYR A 293 16.59 -7.49 -5.67
N GLU A 294 15.79 -8.01 -4.78
CA GLU A 294 14.69 -8.93 -5.08
C GLU A 294 13.39 -8.32 -4.57
N THR A 295 12.37 -8.28 -5.43
CA THR A 295 11.07 -7.71 -5.09
C THR A 295 10.07 -8.81 -4.72
N PHE A 296 9.28 -8.58 -3.69
CA PHE A 296 8.25 -9.48 -3.22
C PHE A 296 6.92 -8.76 -3.17
N MET A 297 5.94 -9.29 -3.88
CA MET A 297 4.60 -8.70 -3.94
C MET A 297 3.57 -9.80 -4.24
N PRO A 298 2.44 -9.86 -3.52
CA PRO A 298 1.34 -10.71 -3.92
C PRO A 298 0.75 -10.28 -5.27
N GLU A 299 0.30 -11.23 -6.06
CA GLU A 299 -0.47 -10.96 -7.28
C GLU A 299 -1.76 -10.18 -6.97
N GLY A 300 -2.03 -9.14 -7.76
CA GLY A 300 -3.20 -8.30 -7.56
C GLY A 300 -3.28 -7.14 -8.56
N PRO A 301 -4.37 -6.36 -8.48
CA PRO A 301 -4.50 -5.15 -9.30
C PRO A 301 -3.49 -4.08 -8.86
N ILE A 302 -3.23 -3.14 -9.74
CA ILE A 302 -2.30 -2.03 -9.46
C ILE A 302 -2.86 -1.01 -8.45
N SER A 303 -4.18 -0.95 -8.28
CA SER A 303 -4.88 -0.05 -7.35
C SER A 303 -6.12 -0.71 -6.77
N ASN A 304 -6.48 -0.31 -5.54
CA ASN A 304 -7.75 -0.65 -4.92
C ASN A 304 -8.91 0.28 -5.34
N ASP A 305 -8.60 1.38 -6.03
CA ASP A 305 -9.61 2.29 -6.57
C ASP A 305 -10.13 1.72 -7.90
N ILE A 306 -11.33 1.17 -7.87
CA ILE A 306 -11.94 0.49 -9.01
C ILE A 306 -13.16 1.27 -9.47
N TYR A 307 -13.20 1.62 -10.76
CA TYR A 307 -14.34 2.29 -11.38
C TYR A 307 -15.30 1.31 -12.04
N SER A 308 -14.78 0.40 -12.86
CA SER A 308 -15.60 -0.57 -13.59
C SER A 308 -14.91 -1.91 -13.79
N LEU A 309 -15.73 -2.95 -14.03
CA LEU A 309 -15.27 -4.31 -14.30
C LEU A 309 -15.86 -4.78 -15.64
N LYS A 310 -15.05 -5.45 -16.47
CA LYS A 310 -15.47 -6.12 -17.69
C LYS A 310 -14.88 -7.53 -17.73
N TYR A 311 -15.72 -8.53 -18.02
CA TYR A 311 -15.25 -9.89 -18.26
C TYR A 311 -15.32 -10.17 -19.76
N LEU A 312 -14.18 -10.30 -20.43
CA LEU A 312 -14.04 -10.39 -21.87
C LEU A 312 -12.97 -11.46 -22.21
N GLU A 313 -13.30 -12.39 -23.12
CA GLU A 313 -12.36 -13.43 -23.58
C GLU A 313 -11.62 -14.12 -22.42
N GLU A 314 -12.40 -14.52 -21.39
CA GLU A 314 -11.94 -15.24 -20.20
C GLU A 314 -10.96 -14.45 -19.30
N ASN A 315 -10.79 -13.14 -19.53
CA ASN A 315 -10.04 -12.22 -18.69
C ASN A 315 -10.97 -11.24 -17.97
N LEU A 316 -10.63 -10.87 -16.74
CA LEU A 316 -11.30 -9.83 -15.99
C LEU A 316 -10.49 -8.52 -16.09
N TYR A 317 -11.05 -7.53 -16.75
CA TYR A 317 -10.49 -6.19 -16.84
C TYR A 317 -11.04 -5.30 -15.72
N VAL A 318 -10.14 -4.66 -15.00
CA VAL A 318 -10.42 -3.78 -13.87
C VAL A 318 -9.95 -2.37 -14.24
N CYS A 319 -10.88 -1.48 -14.57
CA CYS A 319 -10.57 -0.11 -14.94
C CYS A 319 -10.46 0.77 -13.69
N HIS A 320 -9.39 1.54 -13.60
CA HIS A 320 -9.09 2.40 -12.45
C HIS A 320 -9.36 3.88 -12.68
N GLY A 321 -9.79 4.25 -13.89
CA GLY A 321 -10.18 5.62 -14.24
C GLY A 321 -11.45 6.09 -13.56
N GLY A 322 -12.11 7.08 -14.15
CA GLY A 322 -13.39 7.55 -13.67
C GLY A 322 -13.62 9.04 -13.90
N HIS A 323 -14.75 9.50 -13.40
CA HIS A 323 -15.10 10.90 -13.39
C HIS A 323 -15.98 11.22 -12.18
N TYR A 324 -15.89 12.44 -11.69
CA TYR A 324 -16.78 12.96 -10.66
C TYR A 324 -18.19 13.20 -11.20
N ASN A 325 -19.13 13.46 -10.30
CA ASN A 325 -20.42 14.00 -10.67
C ASN A 325 -20.25 15.25 -11.56
N PHE A 326 -21.12 15.43 -12.53
CA PHE A 326 -21.04 16.48 -13.56
C PHE A 326 -19.90 16.32 -14.57
N GLY A 327 -19.32 15.12 -14.72
CA GLY A 327 -18.36 14.79 -15.76
C GLY A 327 -16.95 15.34 -15.59
N LEU A 328 -16.59 15.83 -14.40
CA LEU A 328 -15.23 16.25 -14.11
C LEU A 328 -14.27 15.04 -14.05
N ASN A 329 -13.09 15.18 -14.64
CA ASN A 329 -12.08 14.13 -14.68
C ASN A 329 -11.48 13.85 -13.32
N TYR A 330 -11.15 12.58 -13.03
CA TYR A 330 -10.30 12.23 -11.87
C TYR A 330 -8.84 12.55 -12.14
N LEU A 331 -8.41 12.58 -13.41
CA LEU A 331 -7.00 12.66 -13.85
C LEU A 331 -6.18 11.47 -13.35
N ASN A 332 -6.82 10.30 -13.31
CA ASN A 332 -6.19 9.07 -12.84
C ASN A 332 -5.30 8.47 -13.95
N LYS A 333 -4.06 8.18 -13.59
CA LYS A 333 -3.01 7.62 -14.47
C LYS A 333 -2.77 6.12 -14.24
N THR A 334 -3.57 5.47 -13.41
CA THR A 334 -3.32 4.08 -13.02
C THR A 334 -3.51 3.11 -14.18
N GLY A 335 -4.48 3.37 -15.07
CA GLY A 335 -4.74 2.52 -16.23
C GLY A 335 -5.69 1.37 -15.94
N VAL A 336 -5.33 0.13 -16.30
CA VAL A 336 -6.18 -1.07 -16.23
C VAL A 336 -5.38 -2.25 -15.68
N SER A 337 -5.99 -3.00 -14.77
CA SER A 337 -5.48 -4.31 -14.33
C SER A 337 -6.27 -5.43 -14.97
N ILE A 338 -5.58 -6.48 -15.41
CA ILE A 338 -6.16 -7.60 -16.15
C ILE A 338 -5.85 -8.90 -15.40
N MET A 339 -6.87 -9.53 -14.83
CA MET A 339 -6.73 -10.87 -14.27
C MET A 339 -6.98 -11.91 -15.35
N GLN A 340 -5.96 -12.68 -15.67
CA GLN A 340 -5.99 -13.74 -16.68
C GLN A 340 -6.55 -15.04 -16.09
N GLN A 341 -6.84 -16.02 -16.95
CA GLN A 341 -7.43 -17.34 -16.57
C GLN A 341 -6.70 -18.07 -15.44
N ASN A 342 -5.37 -17.95 -15.39
CA ASN A 342 -4.52 -18.55 -14.36
C ASN A 342 -4.38 -17.73 -13.08
N TYR A 343 -5.24 -16.71 -12.90
CA TYR A 343 -5.19 -15.73 -11.80
C TYR A 343 -3.91 -14.88 -11.74
N TYR A 344 -3.16 -14.85 -12.83
CA TYR A 344 -2.04 -13.95 -13.02
C TYR A 344 -2.56 -12.55 -13.37
N TRP A 345 -1.91 -11.52 -12.81
CA TRP A 345 -2.28 -10.13 -13.04
C TRP A 345 -1.29 -9.45 -14.01
N LYS A 346 -1.84 -8.86 -15.06
CA LYS A 346 -1.14 -7.95 -15.97
C LYS A 346 -1.67 -6.53 -15.72
N ASN A 347 -0.81 -5.54 -15.68
CA ASN A 347 -1.20 -4.16 -15.49
C ASN A 347 -0.77 -3.33 -16.71
N GLU A 348 -1.73 -2.65 -17.32
CA GLU A 348 -1.52 -1.70 -18.41
C GLU A 348 -1.62 -0.28 -17.84
N ASP A 349 -0.47 0.34 -17.60
CA ASP A 349 -0.39 1.65 -16.99
C ASP A 349 -0.58 2.79 -18.00
N TYR A 350 -0.56 4.00 -17.51
CA TYR A 350 -0.64 5.24 -18.26
C TYR A 350 0.34 5.33 -19.44
N TYR A 351 1.58 4.86 -19.26
CA TYR A 351 2.60 4.94 -20.33
C TYR A 351 2.31 3.94 -21.44
N ARG A 352 1.93 2.73 -21.07
CA ARG A 352 1.52 1.66 -21.99
C ARG A 352 0.31 2.05 -22.81
N LEU A 353 -0.64 2.72 -22.19
CA LEU A 353 -1.87 3.21 -22.81
C LEU A 353 -1.67 4.56 -23.55
N GLY A 354 -0.42 4.90 -23.84
CA GLY A 354 -0.09 6.06 -24.66
C GLY A 354 -0.46 7.39 -24.02
N TRP A 355 -0.28 7.52 -22.70
CA TRP A 355 -0.55 8.71 -21.91
C TRP A 355 -2.05 8.98 -21.72
N ALA A 356 -2.90 7.96 -21.85
CA ALA A 356 -4.32 8.09 -21.66
C ALA A 356 -4.71 8.08 -20.17
N TRP A 357 -5.50 9.04 -19.75
CA TRP A 357 -6.02 9.19 -18.40
C TRP A 357 -7.44 8.66 -18.28
N ASP A 358 -7.84 8.32 -17.07
CA ASP A 358 -9.23 7.98 -16.73
C ASP A 358 -9.81 6.87 -17.62
N ILE A 359 -9.17 5.70 -17.64
CA ILE A 359 -9.71 4.54 -18.36
C ILE A 359 -10.94 4.00 -17.62
N VAL A 360 -12.09 4.03 -18.27
CA VAL A 360 -13.40 3.73 -17.67
C VAL A 360 -14.03 2.46 -18.19
N SER A 361 -13.63 1.98 -19.37
CA SER A 361 -14.17 0.76 -19.99
C SER A 361 -13.18 0.15 -20.97
N VAL A 362 -13.38 -1.12 -21.31
CA VAL A 362 -12.58 -1.88 -22.28
C VAL A 362 -13.49 -2.68 -23.18
N ALA A 363 -13.11 -2.85 -24.44
CA ALA A 363 -13.68 -3.83 -25.35
C ALA A 363 -12.55 -4.59 -26.06
N VAL A 364 -12.77 -5.87 -26.35
CA VAL A 364 -11.82 -6.70 -27.10
C VAL A 364 -12.45 -7.11 -28.44
N LEU A 365 -11.73 -6.90 -29.51
CA LEU A 365 -12.16 -7.22 -30.85
C LEU A 365 -10.99 -7.73 -31.70
N ASN A 366 -11.09 -8.95 -32.22
CA ASN A 366 -10.06 -9.59 -33.04
C ASN A 366 -8.68 -9.63 -32.35
N GLY A 367 -8.63 -9.89 -31.05
CA GLY A 367 -7.42 -9.94 -30.24
C GLY A 367 -6.81 -8.56 -29.93
N LYS A 368 -7.45 -7.47 -30.32
CA LYS A 368 -7.05 -6.11 -29.97
C LYS A 368 -7.89 -5.59 -28.82
N GLU A 369 -7.26 -4.87 -27.91
CA GLU A 369 -7.88 -4.26 -26.76
C GLU A 369 -8.11 -2.76 -27.00
N TYR A 370 -9.35 -2.33 -26.88
CA TYR A 370 -9.81 -0.95 -27.06
C TYR A 370 -10.16 -0.36 -25.70
N TYR A 371 -9.46 0.68 -25.27
CA TYR A 371 -9.63 1.27 -23.95
C TYR A 371 -10.38 2.59 -24.04
N ALA A 372 -11.53 2.69 -23.38
CA ALA A 372 -12.29 3.93 -23.28
C ALA A 372 -11.66 4.86 -22.26
N SER A 373 -11.12 5.98 -22.72
CA SER A 373 -10.63 7.04 -21.82
C SER A 373 -11.68 8.15 -21.72
N TRP A 374 -11.98 8.57 -20.49
CA TRP A 374 -12.83 9.74 -20.24
C TRP A 374 -12.13 11.07 -20.58
N TYR A 375 -10.87 11.02 -20.99
CA TYR A 375 -10.06 12.22 -21.25
C TYR A 375 -9.34 12.20 -22.61
N ASP A 376 -8.87 11.06 -23.07
CA ASP A 376 -7.94 10.95 -24.19
C ASP A 376 -8.40 10.01 -25.33
N GLY A 377 -9.71 9.78 -25.49
CA GLY A 377 -10.25 9.00 -26.59
C GLY A 377 -10.11 7.48 -26.42
N ILE A 378 -9.58 6.79 -27.42
CA ILE A 378 -9.48 5.32 -27.45
C ILE A 378 -8.05 4.91 -27.80
N PRO A 379 -7.19 4.59 -26.81
CA PRO A 379 -5.96 3.83 -27.07
C PRO A 379 -6.29 2.38 -27.46
N VAL A 380 -5.51 1.83 -28.39
CA VAL A 380 -5.70 0.47 -28.91
C VAL A 380 -4.40 -0.30 -28.77
N LEU A 381 -4.44 -1.41 -28.02
CA LEU A 381 -3.31 -2.33 -27.88
C LEU A 381 -3.53 -3.60 -28.70
N ASN A 382 -2.46 -4.09 -29.30
CA ASN A 382 -2.37 -5.42 -29.89
C ASN A 382 -1.20 -6.16 -29.22
N GLY A 383 -1.53 -6.98 -28.26
CA GLY A 383 -0.54 -7.53 -27.34
C GLY A 383 0.20 -6.42 -26.59
N ASP A 384 1.52 -6.35 -26.77
CA ASP A 384 2.35 -5.32 -26.15
C ASP A 384 2.57 -4.06 -26.99
N ILE A 385 1.95 -3.98 -28.16
CA ILE A 385 2.14 -2.87 -29.11
C ILE A 385 0.95 -1.92 -29.04
N LEU A 386 1.22 -0.66 -28.78
CA LEU A 386 0.25 0.41 -28.93
C LEU A 386 0.09 0.70 -30.41
N GLU A 387 -0.96 0.17 -31.05
CA GLU A 387 -1.20 0.31 -32.49
C GLU A 387 -1.81 1.65 -32.85
N ASP A 388 -2.77 2.12 -32.05
CA ASP A 388 -3.53 3.32 -32.39
C ASP A 388 -3.90 4.13 -31.12
N ARG A 389 -4.19 5.39 -31.34
CA ARG A 389 -4.64 6.33 -30.32
C ARG A 389 -5.58 7.32 -30.95
N TRP A 390 -6.87 7.09 -30.90
CA TRP A 390 -7.86 8.06 -31.36
C TRP A 390 -8.05 9.13 -30.30
N ARG A 391 -7.17 10.14 -30.35
CA ARG A 391 -6.95 11.16 -29.33
C ARG A 391 -7.78 12.43 -29.53
N TRP A 392 -7.58 13.31 -28.59
CA TRP A 392 -8.14 14.62 -28.36
C TRP A 392 -7.88 15.65 -29.47
N LEU A 393 -6.93 15.47 -30.38
CA LEU A 393 -6.75 16.33 -31.51
C LEU A 393 -7.79 15.99 -32.58
N LYS A 394 -8.49 17.01 -33.04
CA LYS A 394 -9.53 16.86 -34.09
C LYS A 394 -8.98 16.14 -35.32
N GLU A 395 -7.69 16.28 -35.57
CA GLU A 395 -6.93 15.64 -36.64
C GLU A 395 -6.84 14.12 -36.47
N TYR A 396 -6.64 13.63 -35.24
CA TYR A 396 -6.48 12.19 -34.93
C TYR A 396 -7.77 11.50 -34.45
N GLY A 397 -8.79 12.26 -34.08
CA GLY A 397 -10.08 11.74 -33.70
C GLY A 397 -11.10 11.90 -34.82
N TYR A 398 -11.56 13.13 -35.02
CA TYR A 398 -12.67 13.42 -35.95
C TYR A 398 -12.37 13.05 -37.41
N ASN A 399 -11.21 13.44 -37.93
CA ASN A 399 -10.88 13.21 -39.36
C ASN A 399 -10.56 11.73 -39.64
N ASN A 400 -9.90 11.04 -38.72
CA ASN A 400 -9.51 9.64 -38.93
C ASN A 400 -10.66 8.66 -38.66
N THR A 401 -11.75 9.11 -38.05
CA THR A 401 -12.96 8.32 -37.78
C THR A 401 -14.15 8.75 -38.58
N ASN A 402 -13.93 9.46 -39.67
CA ASN A 402 -15.01 9.98 -40.54
C ASN A 402 -16.06 10.80 -39.76
N GLY A 403 -15.64 11.53 -38.75
CA GLY A 403 -16.51 12.33 -37.88
C GLY A 403 -17.26 11.56 -36.79
N ALA A 404 -17.02 10.26 -36.64
CA ALA A 404 -17.67 9.46 -35.62
C ALA A 404 -17.25 9.80 -34.20
N LEU A 405 -15.96 10.16 -34.00
CA LEU A 405 -15.46 10.67 -32.73
C LEU A 405 -15.26 12.18 -32.82
N ASP A 406 -15.91 12.91 -31.94
CA ASP A 406 -15.81 14.36 -31.87
C ASP A 406 -15.31 14.81 -30.48
N THR A 407 -14.89 16.06 -30.38
CA THR A 407 -14.41 16.66 -29.17
C THR A 407 -15.54 17.20 -28.30
N SER A 408 -15.49 16.95 -27.01
CA SER A 408 -16.47 17.46 -26.06
C SER A 408 -16.54 19.00 -26.11
N TYR A 409 -17.77 19.55 -26.16
CA TYR A 409 -18.01 20.99 -26.11
C TYR A 409 -17.82 21.57 -24.68
N VAL A 410 -17.71 20.71 -23.65
CA VAL A 410 -17.48 21.09 -22.26
C VAL A 410 -16.01 21.00 -21.88
N ALA A 411 -15.29 20.02 -22.41
CA ALA A 411 -13.94 19.63 -21.97
C ALA A 411 -12.82 20.04 -22.95
N ASN A 412 -12.77 21.28 -23.37
CA ASN A 412 -11.62 21.87 -24.09
C ASN A 412 -10.97 20.95 -25.15
N ASN A 413 -11.75 20.52 -26.15
CA ASN A 413 -11.31 19.68 -27.26
C ASN A 413 -10.85 18.25 -26.88
N ARG A 414 -11.33 17.68 -25.81
CA ARG A 414 -11.04 16.28 -25.43
C ARG A 414 -12.11 15.33 -25.97
N ILE A 415 -11.68 14.14 -26.41
CA ILE A 415 -12.59 13.06 -26.78
C ILE A 415 -12.87 12.25 -25.51
N ARG A 416 -14.14 12.24 -25.08
CA ARG A 416 -14.61 11.56 -23.87
C ARG A 416 -15.36 10.30 -24.21
N ILE A 417 -14.77 9.15 -24.00
CA ILE A 417 -15.41 7.87 -24.23
C ILE A 417 -15.86 7.28 -22.90
N SER A 418 -17.15 7.04 -22.76
CA SER A 418 -17.73 6.54 -21.50
C SER A 418 -17.96 5.03 -21.48
N ASP A 419 -18.15 4.39 -22.62
CA ASP A 419 -18.27 2.93 -22.71
C ASP A 419 -17.95 2.42 -24.11
N LEU A 420 -17.51 1.16 -24.18
CA LEU A 420 -17.25 0.41 -25.40
C LEU A 420 -17.85 -0.98 -25.31
N LYS A 421 -18.42 -1.48 -26.41
CA LYS A 421 -18.98 -2.81 -26.49
C LYS A 421 -18.89 -3.37 -27.90
N VAL A 422 -18.54 -4.64 -28.05
CA VAL A 422 -18.56 -5.37 -29.31
C VAL A 422 -19.89 -6.08 -29.45
N ASP A 423 -20.54 -5.95 -30.63
CA ASP A 423 -21.75 -6.70 -30.94
C ASP A 423 -21.45 -8.10 -31.52
N LYS A 424 -22.49 -8.92 -31.69
CA LYS A 424 -22.37 -10.29 -32.22
C LYS A 424 -21.85 -10.37 -33.67
N ASN A 425 -21.89 -9.25 -34.41
CA ASN A 425 -21.41 -9.15 -35.78
C ASN A 425 -19.96 -8.66 -35.87
N GLY A 426 -19.31 -8.40 -34.73
CA GLY A 426 -17.95 -7.91 -34.67
C GLY A 426 -17.81 -6.42 -34.88
N ASN A 427 -18.87 -5.63 -34.66
CA ASN A 427 -18.75 -4.18 -34.70
C ASN A 427 -18.49 -3.62 -33.31
N LEU A 428 -17.59 -2.64 -33.21
CA LEU A 428 -17.29 -1.91 -31.98
C LEU A 428 -18.20 -0.70 -31.83
N TRP A 429 -19.09 -0.75 -30.87
CA TRP A 429 -19.97 0.34 -30.47
C TRP A 429 -19.37 1.12 -29.32
N GLY A 430 -19.59 2.44 -29.30
CA GLY A 430 -19.14 3.26 -28.19
C GLY A 430 -19.94 4.52 -27.99
N LEU A 431 -19.78 5.11 -26.80
CA LEU A 431 -20.41 6.35 -26.40
C LEU A 431 -19.35 7.44 -26.28
N ASN A 432 -19.45 8.45 -27.15
CA ASN A 432 -18.64 9.67 -27.07
C ASN A 432 -19.46 10.75 -26.35
N SER A 433 -19.09 11.11 -25.16
CA SER A 433 -19.85 11.97 -24.27
C SER A 433 -19.66 13.45 -24.58
N GLU A 434 -20.71 14.26 -24.32
CA GLU A 434 -20.71 15.72 -24.47
C GLU A 434 -20.41 16.18 -25.91
N VAL A 435 -20.98 15.48 -26.87
CA VAL A 435 -20.93 15.79 -28.30
C VAL A 435 -22.34 15.73 -28.92
N ASN A 436 -22.52 16.27 -30.12
CA ASN A 436 -23.83 16.26 -30.78
C ASN A 436 -24.29 14.86 -31.19
N ASN A 437 -23.38 13.98 -31.59
CA ASN A 437 -23.63 12.61 -31.98
C ASN A 437 -22.93 11.63 -31.02
N PRO A 438 -23.57 11.29 -29.89
CA PRO A 438 -22.88 10.57 -28.81
C PRO A 438 -22.71 9.07 -29.08
N LEU A 439 -23.41 8.47 -30.00
CA LEU A 439 -23.33 7.06 -30.35
C LEU A 439 -22.54 6.88 -31.65
N PHE A 440 -21.52 6.04 -31.61
CA PHE A 440 -20.75 5.68 -32.80
C PHE A 440 -20.61 4.16 -32.94
N VAL A 441 -20.29 3.75 -34.15
CA VAL A 441 -19.91 2.38 -34.48
C VAL A 441 -18.71 2.36 -35.41
N LYS A 442 -17.77 1.45 -35.11
CA LYS A 442 -16.70 1.04 -36.01
C LYS A 442 -17.04 -0.37 -36.47
N THR A 443 -17.32 -0.55 -37.77
CA THR A 443 -17.67 -1.85 -38.33
C THR A 443 -16.47 -2.80 -38.36
N ILE A 444 -16.77 -4.10 -38.56
CA ILE A 444 -15.72 -5.12 -38.76
C ILE A 444 -14.83 -4.83 -39.98
N ASN A 445 -15.32 -4.05 -40.94
CA ASN A 445 -14.57 -3.62 -42.14
C ASN A 445 -13.80 -2.30 -41.94
N ASP A 446 -13.62 -1.86 -40.71
CA ASP A 446 -12.95 -0.59 -40.32
C ASP A 446 -13.65 0.70 -40.81
N GLU A 447 -14.94 0.62 -41.10
CA GLU A 447 -15.76 1.78 -41.44
C GLU A 447 -16.37 2.40 -40.16
N TRP A 448 -16.34 3.73 -40.14
CA TRP A 448 -16.93 4.48 -39.04
C TRP A 448 -18.21 5.15 -39.44
#